data_2b61f23f5f5d19fea61b9477854b37bc
#
_entry.id   2b61f23f5f5d19fea61b9477854b37bc
#
_cell.length_a   1.000
_cell.length_b   1.000
_cell.length_c   1.000
_cell.angle_alpha   90.00
_cell.angle_beta   90.00
_cell.angle_gamma   90.00
#
_symmetry.space_group_name_H-M   'P 1'
#
loop_
_entity.id
_entity.type
_entity.pdbx_description
1 polymer ?
#
loop_
_entity_poly.entity_id
_entity_poly.type
_entity_poly.pdbx_seq_one_letter_code
_entity_poly.pdbx_strand_id
1 'polypeptide(L)'
;IAQRLCGRGQPYAFDGGYPGAERCCYAFLPYPDTEVRFPICLLKAAYRPRFETLTHRDVLGAFMHQGIEREQLGDIVMTQDAVYVAVSESISGYLIDQVTKIRHTSLRFERYEGVLHHTPSFEARQYNVSSLRMDAVVAALCRLPRAKAASLIPSGMVKVHGLPLETSSF
;
A
#
# COMPACT_ATOMS: atom_id res chain seq x y z
N ILE A 1 13.75 1.95 3.03
CA ILE A 1 13.98 2.11 1.56
C ILE A 1 14.78 3.38 1.32
N ALA A 2 14.33 4.56 1.77
CA ALA A 2 15.00 5.84 1.53
C ALA A 2 16.48 5.84 1.96
N GLN A 3 16.83 5.33 3.15
CA GLN A 3 18.20 5.24 3.64
C GLN A 3 19.11 4.37 2.76
N ARG A 4 18.58 3.40 2.03
CA ARG A 4 19.34 2.57 1.08
C ARG A 4 19.57 3.27 -0.26
N LEU A 5 18.63 4.12 -0.68
CA LEU A 5 18.71 4.85 -1.95
C LEU A 5 19.58 6.11 -1.87
N CYS A 6 19.62 6.75 -0.70
CA CYS A 6 20.25 8.05 -0.52
C CYS A 6 21.69 8.02 -0.01
N GLY A 7 22.20 6.89 0.41
CA GLY A 7 23.42 6.88 1.18
C GLY A 7 23.26 7.48 2.60
N ARG A 8 24.30 7.40 3.42
CA ARG A 8 24.26 7.94 4.78
C ARG A 8 24.37 9.47 4.74
N GLY A 9 23.32 10.16 5.19
CA GLY A 9 23.34 11.60 5.42
C GLY A 9 22.59 12.47 4.41
N GLN A 10 22.01 11.91 3.33
CA GLN A 10 21.16 12.67 2.42
C GLN A 10 19.81 13.00 3.09
N PRO A 11 19.42 14.28 3.23
CA PRO A 11 18.10 14.64 3.72
C PRO A 11 17.01 14.16 2.77
N TYR A 12 15.87 13.73 3.31
CA TYR A 12 14.71 13.34 2.53
C TYR A 12 13.42 13.65 3.28
N ALA A 13 12.34 13.88 2.53
CA ALA A 13 10.98 13.93 3.02
C ALA A 13 10.14 12.83 2.35
N PHE A 14 9.05 12.48 2.96
CA PHE A 14 8.11 11.52 2.38
C PHE A 14 6.67 11.82 2.82
N ASP A 15 5.72 11.47 1.96
CA ASP A 15 4.30 11.58 2.24
C ASP A 15 3.55 10.48 1.47
N GLY A 16 2.48 9.97 2.03
CA GLY A 16 1.58 9.00 1.44
C GLY A 16 0.11 9.45 1.47
N GLY A 17 -0.12 10.75 1.79
CA GLY A 17 -1.46 11.35 1.87
C GLY A 17 -2.14 11.25 3.23
N TYR A 18 -1.58 10.46 4.17
CA TYR A 18 -2.06 10.41 5.56
C TYR A 18 -0.97 9.86 6.49
N PRO A 19 -1.05 10.13 7.81
CA PRO A 19 -0.08 9.61 8.77
C PRO A 19 -0.10 8.09 8.86
N GLY A 20 1.06 7.46 8.67
CA GLY A 20 1.22 6.00 8.73
C GLY A 20 0.97 5.29 7.40
N ALA A 21 0.89 6.01 6.28
CA ALA A 21 0.78 5.41 4.96
C ALA A 21 1.97 4.46 4.68
N GLU A 22 1.68 3.29 4.11
CA GLU A 22 2.70 2.30 3.72
C GLU A 22 3.37 2.66 2.39
N ARG A 23 2.59 3.18 1.45
CA ARG A 23 3.05 3.62 0.14
C ARG A 23 3.22 5.12 0.16
N CYS A 24 4.48 5.57 0.09
CA CYS A 24 4.84 6.97 0.14
C CYS A 24 5.64 7.39 -1.09
N CYS A 25 5.48 8.63 -1.52
CA CYS A 25 6.43 9.34 -2.34
C CYS A 25 7.59 9.82 -1.48
N TYR A 26 8.80 9.77 -2.02
CA TYR A 26 10.00 10.27 -1.38
C TYR A 26 10.60 11.39 -2.21
N ALA A 27 11.01 12.46 -1.56
CA ALA A 27 11.78 13.55 -2.15
C ALA A 27 13.14 13.64 -1.47
N PHE A 28 14.22 13.64 -2.25
CA PHE A 28 15.56 13.89 -1.76
C PHE A 28 15.81 15.38 -1.72
N LEU A 29 16.24 15.88 -0.58
CA LEU A 29 16.33 17.31 -0.33
C LEU A 29 17.78 17.79 -0.47
N PRO A 30 18.01 18.99 -1.05
CA PRO A 30 19.32 19.58 -1.04
C PRO A 30 19.76 19.99 0.37
N TYR A 31 18.80 20.41 1.22
CA TYR A 31 19.00 20.81 2.61
C TYR A 31 17.90 20.25 3.50
N PRO A 32 18.14 20.01 4.81
CA PRO A 32 17.15 19.44 5.73
C PRO A 32 15.85 20.23 5.86
N ASP A 33 15.91 21.55 5.75
CA ASP A 33 14.77 22.46 5.97
C ASP A 33 14.04 22.83 4.65
N THR A 34 14.30 22.10 3.57
CA THR A 34 13.63 22.35 2.29
C THR A 34 12.16 21.91 2.38
N GLU A 35 11.25 22.86 2.18
CA GLU A 35 9.81 22.54 2.07
C GLU A 35 9.53 21.81 0.75
N VAL A 36 8.75 20.73 0.84
CA VAL A 36 8.31 19.93 -0.30
C VAL A 36 6.80 19.71 -0.26
N ARG A 37 6.14 20.05 -1.34
CA ARG A 37 4.76 19.65 -1.59
C ARG A 37 4.73 18.35 -2.39
N PHE A 38 4.13 17.33 -1.82
CA PHE A 38 3.95 16.06 -2.51
C PHE A 38 2.71 16.09 -3.40
N PRO A 39 2.79 15.59 -4.64
CA PRO A 39 1.65 15.58 -5.57
C PRO A 39 0.70 14.41 -5.28
N ILE A 40 0.22 14.34 -4.05
CA ILE A 40 -0.68 13.29 -3.57
C ILE A 40 -2.02 13.90 -3.21
N CYS A 41 -3.09 13.23 -3.62
CA CYS A 41 -4.46 13.55 -3.28
C CYS A 41 -5.11 12.34 -2.61
N LEU A 42 -5.81 12.57 -1.50
CA LEU A 42 -6.62 11.55 -0.86
C LEU A 42 -8.06 11.67 -1.36
N LEU A 43 -8.57 10.60 -1.97
CA LEU A 43 -9.96 10.50 -2.40
C LEU A 43 -10.76 9.76 -1.34
N LYS A 44 -12.01 10.18 -1.13
CA LYS A 44 -12.96 9.55 -0.21
C LYS A 44 -14.27 9.26 -0.93
N ALA A 45 -14.85 8.10 -0.71
CA ALA A 45 -16.22 7.80 -1.07
C ALA A 45 -16.96 7.25 0.15
N ALA A 46 -18.15 7.76 0.41
CA ALA A 46 -19.03 7.18 1.43
C ALA A 46 -19.45 5.78 0.98
N TYR A 47 -19.34 4.82 1.89
CA TYR A 47 -19.65 3.42 1.63
C TYR A 47 -20.37 2.81 2.81
N ARG A 48 -21.51 2.18 2.54
CA ARG A 48 -22.27 1.46 3.57
C ARG A 48 -22.52 0.03 3.10
N PRO A 49 -21.93 -0.98 3.76
CA PRO A 49 -22.04 -2.38 3.37
C PRO A 49 -23.44 -2.94 3.74
N ARG A 50 -24.49 -2.55 3.00
CA ARG A 50 -25.85 -3.08 3.23
C ARG A 50 -26.13 -4.38 2.47
N PHE A 51 -25.66 -4.47 1.23
CA PHE A 51 -25.95 -5.57 0.32
C PHE A 51 -24.70 -6.27 -0.22
N GLU A 52 -23.59 -5.59 -0.24
CA GLU A 52 -22.33 -6.10 -0.75
C GLU A 52 -21.18 -5.55 0.11
N THR A 53 -20.27 -6.41 0.52
CA THR A 53 -19.03 -6.01 1.19
C THR A 53 -17.92 -5.92 0.15
N LEU A 54 -17.44 -4.71 -0.11
CA LEU A 54 -16.28 -4.48 -0.95
C LEU A 54 -15.01 -4.90 -0.21
N THR A 55 -14.08 -5.46 -0.96
CA THR A 55 -12.74 -5.79 -0.47
C THR A 55 -11.73 -4.80 -1.03
N HIS A 56 -10.55 -4.72 -0.39
CA HIS A 56 -9.41 -3.96 -0.91
C HIS A 56 -9.09 -4.33 -2.38
N ARG A 57 -9.21 -5.62 -2.74
CA ARG A 57 -8.98 -6.10 -4.10
C ARG A 57 -10.00 -5.55 -5.10
N ASP A 58 -11.26 -5.44 -4.71
CA ASP A 58 -12.32 -4.90 -5.57
C ASP A 58 -12.06 -3.43 -5.88
N VAL A 59 -11.69 -2.65 -4.86
CA VAL A 59 -11.32 -1.23 -5.01
C VAL A 59 -10.09 -1.09 -5.89
N LEU A 60 -9.00 -1.81 -5.57
CA LEU A 60 -7.78 -1.81 -6.37
C LEU A 60 -8.06 -2.16 -7.83
N GLY A 61 -8.84 -3.22 -8.08
CA GLY A 61 -9.18 -3.66 -9.43
C GLY A 61 -9.95 -2.60 -10.22
N ALA A 62 -10.91 -1.91 -9.59
CA ALA A 62 -11.69 -0.86 -10.24
C ALA A 62 -10.82 0.33 -10.65
N PHE A 63 -9.88 0.75 -9.80
CA PHE A 63 -8.94 1.83 -10.13
C PHE A 63 -7.95 1.40 -11.22
N MET A 64 -7.36 0.22 -11.11
CA MET A 64 -6.43 -0.29 -12.12
C MET A 64 -7.10 -0.51 -13.50
N HIS A 65 -8.41 -0.81 -13.52
CA HIS A 65 -9.17 -0.94 -14.77
C HIS A 65 -9.27 0.37 -15.56
N GLN A 66 -9.01 1.52 -14.91
CA GLN A 66 -8.97 2.82 -15.59
C GLN A 66 -7.69 3.04 -16.43
N GLY A 67 -6.81 2.05 -16.52
CA GLY A 67 -5.59 2.12 -17.31
C GLY A 67 -4.48 2.96 -16.67
N ILE A 68 -4.58 3.23 -15.38
CA ILE A 68 -3.53 3.95 -14.63
C ILE A 68 -2.36 3.04 -14.26
N GLU A 69 -1.20 3.62 -14.09
CA GLU A 69 -0.03 2.90 -13.60
C GLU A 69 -0.14 2.63 -12.09
N ARG A 70 0.41 1.49 -11.64
CA ARG A 70 0.33 1.10 -10.22
C ARG A 70 1.04 2.09 -9.30
N GLU A 71 2.03 2.79 -9.80
CA GLU A 71 2.81 3.82 -9.12
C GLU A 71 1.99 5.08 -8.81
N GLN A 72 0.95 5.35 -9.59
CA GLN A 72 0.04 6.48 -9.40
C GLN A 72 -1.01 6.23 -8.31
N LEU A 73 -1.09 4.99 -7.81
CA LEU A 73 -2.01 4.58 -6.77
C LEU A 73 -1.24 4.25 -5.48
N GLY A 74 -1.57 4.96 -4.41
CA GLY A 74 -1.05 4.73 -3.06
C GLY A 74 -1.82 3.66 -2.28
N ASP A 75 -2.08 3.95 -1.02
CA ASP A 75 -2.83 3.07 -0.14
C ASP A 75 -4.34 3.19 -0.36
N ILE A 76 -5.03 2.08 -0.11
CA ILE A 76 -6.48 2.00 -0.04
C ILE A 76 -6.85 1.67 1.39
N VAL A 77 -7.58 2.54 2.04
CA VAL A 77 -8.05 2.35 3.41
C VAL A 77 -9.56 2.20 3.40
N MET A 78 -10.04 1.10 3.96
CA MET A 78 -11.46 0.83 4.09
C MET A 78 -11.86 0.96 5.56
N THR A 79 -12.84 1.81 5.83
CA THR A 79 -13.49 1.94 7.14
C THR A 79 -14.90 1.33 7.09
N GLN A 80 -15.63 1.43 8.19
CA GLN A 80 -17.01 0.94 8.25
C GLN A 80 -17.98 1.75 7.37
N ASP A 81 -17.65 3.00 7.06
CA ASP A 81 -18.52 3.97 6.41
C ASP A 81 -17.93 4.64 5.17
N ALA A 82 -16.66 4.41 4.88
CA ALA A 82 -15.98 5.04 3.74
C ALA A 82 -14.84 4.19 3.17
N VAL A 83 -14.53 4.47 1.91
CA VAL A 83 -13.33 4.03 1.23
C VAL A 83 -12.47 5.25 0.97
N TYR A 84 -11.20 5.19 1.34
CA TYR A 84 -10.19 6.20 1.06
C TYR A 84 -9.14 5.62 0.12
N VAL A 85 -8.70 6.42 -0.84
CA VAL A 85 -7.69 6.01 -1.82
C VAL A 85 -6.71 7.14 -2.02
N ALA A 86 -5.43 6.91 -1.71
CA ALA A 86 -4.36 7.85 -2.03
C ALA A 86 -4.00 7.70 -3.51
N VAL A 87 -3.95 8.81 -4.23
CA VAL A 87 -3.66 8.82 -5.67
C VAL A 87 -2.74 9.99 -6.02
N SER A 88 -2.09 9.91 -7.18
CA SER A 88 -1.38 11.05 -7.74
C SER A 88 -2.36 12.21 -8.01
N GLU A 89 -1.98 13.42 -7.60
CA GLU A 89 -2.83 14.63 -7.77
C GLU A 89 -3.24 14.85 -9.23
N SER A 90 -2.33 14.56 -10.17
CA SER A 90 -2.55 14.75 -11.62
C SER A 90 -3.70 13.93 -12.20
N ILE A 91 -4.00 12.75 -11.63
CA ILE A 91 -5.05 11.86 -12.12
C ILE A 91 -6.31 11.89 -11.24
N SER A 92 -6.29 12.63 -10.13
CA SER A 92 -7.37 12.60 -9.14
C SER A 92 -8.72 12.99 -9.75
N GLY A 93 -8.78 14.06 -10.58
CA GLY A 93 -10.01 14.48 -11.26
C GLY A 93 -10.56 13.40 -12.19
N TYR A 94 -9.70 12.82 -13.02
CA TYR A 94 -10.07 11.72 -13.91
C TYR A 94 -10.67 10.54 -13.14
N LEU A 95 -10.04 10.12 -12.04
CA LEU A 95 -10.51 8.99 -11.24
C LEU A 95 -11.84 9.28 -10.54
N ILE A 96 -12.06 10.50 -10.07
CA ILE A 96 -13.36 10.92 -9.50
C ILE A 96 -14.49 10.75 -10.52
N ASP A 97 -14.24 11.14 -11.76
CA ASP A 97 -15.26 11.08 -12.83
C ASP A 97 -15.48 9.65 -13.34
N GLN A 98 -14.44 8.83 -13.41
CA GLN A 98 -14.52 7.51 -14.03
C GLN A 98 -14.89 6.39 -13.04
N VAL A 99 -14.44 6.45 -11.79
CA VAL A 99 -14.70 5.39 -10.80
C VAL A 99 -16.00 5.68 -10.05
N THR A 100 -17.11 5.49 -10.73
CA THR A 100 -18.45 5.73 -10.16
C THR A 100 -19.11 4.46 -9.61
N LYS A 101 -18.55 3.29 -9.90
CA LYS A 101 -19.08 2.00 -9.49
C LYS A 101 -17.97 0.99 -9.24
N ILE A 102 -18.07 0.23 -8.15
CA ILE A 102 -17.19 -0.90 -7.85
C ILE A 102 -18.06 -2.11 -7.64
N ARG A 103 -17.91 -3.14 -8.50
CA ARG A 103 -18.83 -4.29 -8.61
C ARG A 103 -20.28 -3.83 -8.82
N HIS A 104 -21.16 -4.06 -7.85
CA HIS A 104 -22.57 -3.64 -7.91
C HIS A 104 -22.85 -2.38 -7.07
N THR A 105 -21.87 -1.89 -6.32
CA THR A 105 -21.99 -0.73 -5.42
C THR A 105 -21.63 0.56 -6.16
N SER A 106 -22.57 1.49 -6.24
CA SER A 106 -22.30 2.85 -6.72
C SER A 106 -21.58 3.66 -5.64
N LEU A 107 -20.51 4.33 -6.02
CA LEU A 107 -19.67 5.16 -5.16
C LEU A 107 -19.45 6.51 -5.82
N ARG A 108 -19.36 7.54 -5.01
CA ARG A 108 -18.98 8.87 -5.48
C ARG A 108 -17.71 9.28 -4.71
N PHE A 109 -16.60 9.30 -5.43
CA PHE A 109 -15.34 9.79 -4.88
C PHE A 109 -15.31 11.32 -4.92
N GLU A 110 -14.68 11.90 -3.91
CA GLU A 110 -14.40 13.33 -3.80
C GLU A 110 -13.02 13.52 -3.16
N ARG A 111 -12.41 14.67 -3.35
CA ARG A 111 -11.16 15.01 -2.66
C ARG A 111 -11.43 15.14 -1.17
N TYR A 112 -10.57 14.54 -0.37
CA TYR A 112 -10.66 14.60 1.07
C TYR A 112 -9.52 15.45 1.62
N GLU A 113 -9.86 16.58 2.21
CA GLU A 113 -8.91 17.54 2.79
C GLU A 113 -8.70 17.37 4.29
N GLY A 114 -9.42 16.41 4.90
CA GLY A 114 -9.27 16.12 6.32
C GLY A 114 -8.06 15.23 6.61
N VAL A 115 -7.76 15.05 7.90
CA VAL A 115 -6.73 14.10 8.34
C VAL A 115 -7.34 12.72 8.49
N LEU A 116 -6.86 11.75 7.71
CA LEU A 116 -7.23 10.35 7.87
C LEU A 116 -6.40 9.73 8.99
N HIS A 117 -7.05 9.44 10.12
CA HIS A 117 -6.45 8.64 11.18
C HIS A 117 -6.77 7.16 10.93
N HIS A 118 -5.78 6.43 10.45
CA HIS A 118 -5.88 4.99 10.26
C HIS A 118 -4.76 4.30 11.02
N THR A 119 -5.14 3.46 11.97
CA THR A 119 -4.19 2.58 12.66
C THR A 119 -4.37 1.18 12.09
N PRO A 120 -3.35 0.62 11.42
CA PRO A 120 -3.43 -0.74 10.91
C PRO A 120 -3.70 -1.72 12.07
N SER A 121 -4.67 -2.58 11.89
CA SER A 121 -4.94 -3.65 12.84
C SER A 121 -4.04 -4.83 12.51
N PHE A 122 -3.21 -5.25 13.47
CA PHE A 122 -2.33 -6.40 13.34
C PHE A 122 -2.86 -7.57 14.15
N GLU A 123 -2.91 -8.73 13.55
CA GLU A 123 -3.18 -9.99 14.24
C GLU A 123 -1.84 -10.65 14.59
N ALA A 124 -1.55 -10.75 15.88
CA ALA A 124 -0.36 -11.48 16.33
C ALA A 124 -0.62 -12.99 16.22
N ARG A 125 0.24 -13.69 15.49
CA ARG A 125 0.22 -15.14 15.37
C ARG A 125 1.58 -15.71 15.72
N GLN A 126 1.57 -16.80 16.47
CA GLN A 126 2.77 -17.51 16.86
C GLN A 126 2.93 -18.78 16.02
N TYR A 127 4.13 -19.01 15.53
CA TYR A 127 4.47 -20.18 14.73
C TYR A 127 5.75 -20.82 15.27
N ASN A 128 5.76 -22.13 15.31
CA ASN A 128 6.97 -22.90 15.62
C ASN A 128 7.67 -23.22 14.31
N VAL A 129 8.94 -22.85 14.22
CA VAL A 129 9.79 -23.12 13.05
C VAL A 129 11.03 -23.89 13.47
N SER A 130 11.47 -24.82 12.64
CA SER A 130 12.66 -25.63 12.91
C SER A 130 13.97 -24.83 12.80
N SER A 131 13.94 -23.71 12.14
CA SER A 131 15.08 -22.79 11.99
C SER A 131 14.59 -21.41 11.58
N LEU A 132 15.40 -20.35 11.82
CA LEU A 132 15.12 -18.98 11.38
C LEU A 132 15.41 -18.72 9.88
N ARG A 133 15.69 -19.78 9.12
CA ARG A 133 15.82 -19.63 7.66
C ARG A 133 14.50 -19.20 7.06
N MET A 134 14.55 -18.26 6.11
CA MET A 134 13.36 -17.67 5.52
C MET A 134 12.46 -18.67 4.78
N ASP A 135 13.05 -19.71 4.17
CA ASP A 135 12.30 -20.80 3.55
C ASP A 135 11.45 -21.58 4.58
N ALA A 136 11.97 -21.79 5.80
CA ALA A 136 11.22 -22.44 6.87
C ALA A 136 10.14 -21.51 7.46
N VAL A 137 10.45 -20.23 7.66
CA VAL A 137 9.50 -19.23 8.15
C VAL A 137 8.35 -19.05 7.17
N VAL A 138 8.63 -18.86 5.88
CA VAL A 138 7.60 -18.71 4.83
C VAL A 138 6.74 -19.97 4.72
N ALA A 139 7.35 -21.17 4.81
CA ALA A 139 6.61 -22.42 4.78
C ALA A 139 5.61 -22.51 5.94
N ALA A 140 6.00 -22.13 7.14
CA ALA A 140 5.14 -22.13 8.32
C ALA A 140 4.03 -21.08 8.22
N LEU A 141 4.36 -19.84 7.85
CA LEU A 141 3.40 -18.75 7.71
C LEU A 141 2.35 -19.01 6.63
N CYS A 142 2.76 -19.50 5.47
CA CYS A 142 1.89 -19.72 4.31
C CYS A 142 1.30 -21.13 4.26
N ARG A 143 1.66 -22.03 5.21
CA ARG A 143 1.28 -23.44 5.22
C ARG A 143 1.62 -24.15 3.90
N LEU A 144 2.82 -23.90 3.40
CA LEU A 144 3.32 -24.46 2.14
C LEU A 144 4.41 -25.52 2.41
N PRO A 145 4.60 -26.47 1.50
CA PRO A 145 5.80 -27.32 1.51
C PRO A 145 7.06 -26.43 1.41
N ARG A 146 8.11 -26.79 2.14
CA ARG A 146 9.36 -26.00 2.23
C ARG A 146 9.99 -25.74 0.87
N ALA A 147 9.97 -26.73 -0.05
CA ALA A 147 10.47 -26.56 -1.40
C ALA A 147 9.73 -25.47 -2.17
N LYS A 148 8.39 -25.39 -2.01
CA LYS A 148 7.58 -24.33 -2.63
C LYS A 148 7.84 -22.98 -1.99
N ALA A 149 7.98 -22.91 -0.68
CA ALA A 149 8.36 -21.69 0.04
C ALA A 149 9.73 -21.16 -0.42
N ALA A 150 10.71 -22.06 -0.59
CA ALA A 150 12.04 -21.73 -1.08
C ALA A 150 12.02 -21.14 -2.50
N SER A 151 11.14 -21.60 -3.39
CA SER A 151 11.02 -21.08 -4.76
C SER A 151 10.37 -19.68 -4.84
N LEU A 152 9.60 -19.27 -3.82
CA LEU A 152 9.00 -17.93 -3.75
C LEU A 152 10.00 -16.83 -3.44
N ILE A 153 11.14 -17.16 -2.83
CA ILE A 153 12.17 -16.18 -2.46
C ILE A 153 12.84 -15.58 -3.70
N PRO A 154 13.48 -16.36 -4.58
CA PRO A 154 14.13 -15.80 -5.75
C PRO A 154 13.15 -15.24 -6.79
N SER A 155 11.86 -15.59 -6.72
CA SER A 155 10.83 -15.00 -7.58
C SER A 155 10.38 -13.59 -7.14
N GLY A 156 10.96 -13.04 -6.06
CA GLY A 156 10.62 -11.72 -5.53
C GLY A 156 9.25 -11.63 -4.82
N MET A 157 8.59 -12.77 -4.62
CA MET A 157 7.28 -12.84 -3.96
C MET A 157 7.36 -12.65 -2.44
N VAL A 158 8.53 -12.87 -1.86
CA VAL A 158 8.78 -12.66 -0.43
C VAL A 158 9.49 -11.33 -0.24
N LYS A 159 8.89 -10.47 0.59
CA LYS A 159 9.44 -9.16 0.92
C LYS A 159 9.62 -9.02 2.42
N VAL A 160 10.73 -8.41 2.82
CA VAL A 160 11.01 -8.02 4.21
C VAL A 160 11.16 -6.51 4.25
N HIS A 161 10.35 -5.82 5.06
CA HIS A 161 10.29 -4.35 5.08
C HIS A 161 10.07 -3.73 3.69
N GLY A 162 9.23 -4.36 2.86
CA GLY A 162 8.92 -3.91 1.50
C GLY A 162 9.99 -4.21 0.44
N LEU A 163 11.14 -4.78 0.81
CA LEU A 163 12.22 -5.15 -0.10
C LEU A 163 12.15 -6.64 -0.45
N PRO A 164 12.27 -7.01 -1.73
CA PRO A 164 12.37 -8.40 -2.12
C PRO A 164 13.55 -9.09 -1.41
N LEU A 165 13.28 -10.29 -0.94
CA LEU A 165 14.31 -11.13 -0.35
C LEU A 165 15.00 -11.94 -1.45
N GLU A 166 16.32 -11.87 -1.55
CA GLU A 166 17.08 -12.54 -2.60
C GLU A 166 17.54 -13.94 -2.18
N THR A 167 17.79 -14.14 -0.90
CA THR A 167 18.31 -15.41 -0.36
C THR A 167 17.49 -15.90 0.84
N SER A 168 17.52 -17.20 1.08
CA SER A 168 16.84 -17.83 2.23
C SER A 168 17.63 -17.79 3.54
N SER A 169 18.87 -17.31 3.52
CA SER A 169 19.73 -17.10 4.70
C SER A 169 19.77 -15.63 5.07
N PHE A 170 19.79 -15.35 6.38
CA PHE A 170 20.15 -14.02 6.89
C PHE A 170 21.66 -13.85 6.80
#